data_49a3460629aab36a927b81cba739b70a
#
_entry.id   49a3460629aab36a927b81cba739b70a
#
_cell.length_a   1.000
_cell.length_b   1.000
_cell.length_c   1.000
_cell.angle_alpha   90.00
_cell.angle_beta   90.00
_cell.angle_gamma   90.00
#
_symmetry.space_group_name_H-M   'P 1'
#
loop_
_entity.id
_entity.type
_entity.pdbx_description
1 polymer ?
#
loop_
_entity_poly.entity_id
_entity_poly.type
_entity_poly.pdbx_seq_one_letter_code
_entity_poly.pdbx_strand_id
1 'polypeptide(L)'
;WAAGYLDGFFAGPVADDVVGTAGQIVIAIDQLLKQATAWWSTSIIDIRPGEIVIRGYPIQELIGALSFAQMVWLMLRGEVPALAQAKLLEAALVAAVDHGPQAPSIAISRMAVTCGLPINGAMASAINALDDIHGGAGQQCMELYQSIAQRVDTGTNEEEAVELELDRFIAERGKIVAGFGHRFHRIDPRAVKLLDLVRRAQSNGIVSGRFARIGTLIEQSLQRRKGSRIPMNIDGATAVIYSELGFAPPLGRGLFVLSRSVGILAHA
;
A
#
# COMPACT_ATOMS: atom_id res chain seq x y z
N TRP A 1 15.28 -6.23 -25.15
CA TRP A 1 15.79 -5.05 -25.90
C TRP A 1 17.28 -4.82 -25.69
N ALA A 2 17.83 -4.97 -24.50
CA ALA A 2 19.25 -4.75 -24.24
C ALA A 2 20.15 -5.88 -24.78
N ALA A 3 19.70 -7.14 -24.80
CA ALA A 3 20.51 -8.28 -25.25
C ALA A 3 20.78 -8.27 -26.76
N GLY A 4 19.82 -7.84 -27.59
CA GLY A 4 20.00 -7.81 -29.07
C GLY A 4 20.87 -6.66 -29.59
N TYR A 5 21.24 -5.67 -28.76
CA TYR A 5 22.05 -4.53 -29.18
C TYR A 5 23.57 -4.79 -29.03
N LEU A 6 23.98 -5.77 -28.23
CA LEU A 6 25.38 -6.06 -27.94
C LEU A 6 26.00 -7.13 -28.86
N ASP A 7 25.23 -7.97 -29.55
CA ASP A 7 25.74 -9.02 -30.44
C ASP A 7 26.42 -8.50 -31.72
N GLY A 8 26.24 -7.20 -32.07
CA GLY A 8 26.84 -6.59 -33.24
C GLY A 8 28.20 -5.90 -33.02
N PHE A 9 28.66 -5.75 -31.78
CA PHE A 9 29.82 -4.93 -31.47
C PHE A 9 31.18 -5.66 -31.43
N PHE A 10 31.20 -6.99 -31.42
CA PHE A 10 32.41 -7.77 -31.16
C PHE A 10 32.83 -8.75 -32.27
N ALA A 11 32.46 -8.50 -33.52
CA ALA A 11 32.88 -9.35 -34.64
C ALA A 11 34.12 -8.78 -35.37
N GLY A 12 35.32 -9.02 -34.82
CA GLY A 12 36.60 -8.75 -35.49
C GLY A 12 37.72 -9.65 -34.94
N PRO A 13 38.74 -10.08 -35.76
CA PRO A 13 39.79 -10.95 -35.27
C PRO A 13 40.75 -10.22 -34.33
N VAL A 14 40.98 -10.81 -33.14
CA VAL A 14 41.86 -10.28 -32.09
C VAL A 14 43.16 -11.11 -32.13
N ALA A 15 44.32 -10.42 -32.08
CA ALA A 15 45.65 -11.06 -32.11
C ALA A 15 45.96 -11.80 -30.81
N ASP A 16 46.71 -12.90 -30.90
CA ASP A 16 46.95 -13.91 -29.85
C ASP A 16 47.62 -13.40 -28.56
N ASP A 17 48.25 -12.26 -28.54
CA ASP A 17 48.96 -11.69 -27.38
C ASP A 17 48.02 -10.94 -26.36
N VAL A 18 46.74 -10.79 -26.66
CA VAL A 18 45.75 -10.12 -25.83
C VAL A 18 44.92 -11.11 -25.02
N VAL A 19 45.11 -12.42 -25.22
CA VAL A 19 44.21 -13.48 -24.72
C VAL A 19 44.12 -13.53 -23.19
N GLY A 20 45.17 -13.26 -22.44
CA GLY A 20 45.12 -13.28 -20.97
C GLY A 20 44.32 -12.15 -20.35
N THR A 21 44.59 -10.92 -20.80
CA THR A 21 43.89 -9.70 -20.29
C THR A 21 42.49 -9.58 -20.89
N ALA A 22 42.34 -9.93 -22.20
CA ALA A 22 41.03 -9.94 -22.84
C ALA A 22 40.11 -11.03 -22.26
N GLY A 23 40.64 -12.20 -21.92
CA GLY A 23 39.88 -13.25 -21.25
C GLY A 23 39.36 -12.80 -19.86
N GLN A 24 40.17 -12.11 -19.07
CA GLN A 24 39.75 -11.54 -17.79
C GLN A 24 38.70 -10.46 -17.96
N ILE A 25 38.83 -9.62 -18.98
CA ILE A 25 37.86 -8.56 -19.30
C ILE A 25 36.52 -9.20 -19.74
N VAL A 26 36.54 -10.20 -20.58
CA VAL A 26 35.33 -10.92 -21.02
C VAL A 26 34.61 -11.59 -19.85
N ILE A 27 35.36 -12.24 -18.94
CA ILE A 27 34.79 -12.85 -17.73
C ILE A 27 34.18 -11.77 -16.82
N ALA A 28 34.87 -10.65 -16.64
CA ALA A 28 34.35 -9.54 -15.83
C ALA A 28 33.09 -8.91 -16.45
N ILE A 29 33.05 -8.75 -17.78
CA ILE A 29 31.86 -8.27 -18.50
C ILE A 29 30.71 -9.28 -18.38
N ASP A 30 30.97 -10.58 -18.56
CA ASP A 30 29.96 -11.64 -18.39
C ASP A 30 29.39 -11.66 -16.97
N GLN A 31 30.24 -11.49 -15.95
CA GLN A 31 29.82 -11.40 -14.57
C GLN A 31 28.98 -10.15 -14.31
N LEU A 32 29.37 -8.99 -14.85
CA LEU A 32 28.60 -7.74 -14.76
C LEU A 32 27.24 -7.85 -15.47
N LEU A 33 27.21 -8.49 -16.64
CA LEU A 33 25.96 -8.74 -17.38
C LEU A 33 25.05 -9.70 -16.61
N LYS A 34 25.59 -10.76 -16.01
CA LYS A 34 24.83 -11.68 -15.15
C LYS A 34 24.29 -10.98 -13.91
N GLN A 35 25.08 -10.11 -13.25
CA GLN A 35 24.65 -9.30 -12.12
C GLN A 35 23.57 -8.29 -12.53
N ALA A 36 23.75 -7.60 -13.68
CA ALA A 36 22.76 -6.69 -14.22
C ALA A 36 21.45 -7.41 -14.58
N THR A 37 21.54 -8.60 -15.19
CA THR A 37 20.36 -9.43 -15.50
C THR A 37 19.66 -9.89 -14.23
N ALA A 38 20.41 -10.30 -13.19
CA ALA A 38 19.87 -10.69 -11.90
C ALA A 38 19.17 -9.50 -11.18
N TRP A 39 19.76 -8.30 -11.29
CA TRP A 39 19.14 -7.06 -10.76
C TRP A 39 17.77 -6.77 -11.38
N TRP A 40 17.61 -7.03 -12.70
CA TRP A 40 16.35 -6.81 -13.41
C TRP A 40 15.39 -7.99 -13.36
N SER A 41 15.76 -9.09 -12.71
CA SER A 41 14.88 -10.24 -12.55
C SER A 41 13.82 -9.96 -11.49
N THR A 42 12.61 -10.45 -11.72
CA THR A 42 11.49 -10.32 -10.78
C THR A 42 10.63 -11.57 -10.81
N SER A 43 10.03 -11.91 -9.66
CA SER A 43 9.01 -12.97 -9.57
C SER A 43 7.60 -12.47 -9.89
N ILE A 44 7.45 -11.19 -10.23
CA ILE A 44 6.13 -10.56 -10.45
C ILE A 44 5.63 -10.83 -11.87
N ILE A 45 6.50 -10.69 -12.85
CA ILE A 45 6.15 -10.79 -14.26
C ILE A 45 7.27 -11.45 -15.08
N ASP A 46 6.88 -12.28 -16.03
CA ASP A 46 7.75 -12.83 -17.09
C ASP A 46 7.17 -12.40 -18.44
N ILE A 47 8.00 -11.74 -19.26
CA ILE A 47 7.60 -11.23 -20.58
C ILE A 47 8.54 -11.82 -21.63
N ARG A 48 7.93 -12.55 -22.58
CA ARG A 48 8.60 -13.14 -23.75
C ARG A 48 7.84 -12.75 -25.03
N PRO A 49 8.44 -12.90 -26.20
CA PRO A 49 7.71 -12.67 -27.44
C PRO A 49 6.43 -13.50 -27.51
N GLY A 50 5.27 -12.82 -27.57
CA GLY A 50 3.96 -13.46 -27.63
C GLY A 50 3.41 -14.00 -26.29
N GLU A 51 4.13 -13.86 -25.18
CA GLU A 51 3.74 -14.40 -23.88
C GLU A 51 3.97 -13.36 -22.77
N ILE A 52 2.97 -13.14 -21.92
CA ILE A 52 3.04 -12.32 -20.69
C ILE A 52 2.44 -13.15 -19.58
N VAL A 53 3.26 -13.44 -18.57
CA VAL A 53 2.84 -14.20 -17.38
C VAL A 53 3.00 -13.34 -16.13
N ILE A 54 1.93 -13.15 -15.38
CA ILE A 54 1.93 -12.36 -14.13
C ILE A 54 1.70 -13.30 -12.95
N ARG A 55 2.65 -13.36 -12.01
CA ARG A 55 2.59 -14.23 -10.84
C ARG A 55 2.26 -15.70 -11.19
N GLY A 56 2.72 -16.18 -12.35
CA GLY A 56 2.48 -17.53 -12.84
C GLY A 56 1.19 -17.73 -13.65
N TYR A 57 0.39 -16.66 -13.84
CA TYR A 57 -0.85 -16.70 -14.64
C TYR A 57 -0.67 -16.02 -15.98
N PRO A 58 -1.02 -16.65 -17.12
CA PRO A 58 -1.08 -15.96 -18.41
C PRO A 58 -2.02 -14.75 -18.36
N ILE A 59 -1.58 -13.59 -18.85
CA ILE A 59 -2.36 -12.35 -18.71
C ILE A 59 -3.74 -12.44 -19.34
N GLN A 60 -3.88 -13.17 -20.44
CA GLN A 60 -5.16 -13.38 -21.13
C GLN A 60 -6.20 -14.12 -20.27
N GLU A 61 -5.77 -14.92 -19.30
CA GLU A 61 -6.65 -15.58 -18.33
C GLU A 61 -7.11 -14.65 -17.22
N LEU A 62 -6.34 -13.58 -16.95
CA LEU A 62 -6.66 -12.59 -15.93
C LEU A 62 -7.60 -11.50 -16.45
N ILE A 63 -7.44 -11.13 -17.75
CA ILE A 63 -8.26 -10.09 -18.39
C ILE A 63 -9.71 -10.55 -18.46
N GLY A 64 -10.61 -9.77 -17.86
CA GLY A 64 -12.04 -10.10 -17.80
C GLY A 64 -12.43 -11.12 -16.73
N ALA A 65 -11.48 -11.86 -16.14
CA ALA A 65 -11.73 -12.81 -15.06
C ALA A 65 -11.57 -12.19 -13.67
N LEU A 66 -10.58 -11.31 -13.49
CA LEU A 66 -10.32 -10.66 -12.21
C LEU A 66 -10.83 -9.22 -12.18
N SER A 67 -11.38 -8.79 -11.02
CA SER A 67 -11.57 -7.38 -10.71
C SER A 67 -10.24 -6.68 -10.49
N PHE A 68 -10.22 -5.34 -10.58
CA PHE A 68 -8.99 -4.57 -10.33
C PHE A 68 -8.48 -4.78 -8.89
N ALA A 69 -9.35 -4.89 -7.90
CA ALA A 69 -8.95 -5.19 -6.52
C ALA A 69 -8.31 -6.57 -6.38
N GLN A 70 -8.81 -7.59 -7.11
CA GLN A 70 -8.17 -8.91 -7.16
C GLN A 70 -6.80 -8.84 -7.84
N MET A 71 -6.67 -8.03 -8.90
CA MET A 71 -5.39 -7.82 -9.57
C MET A 71 -4.38 -7.12 -8.67
N VAL A 72 -4.78 -6.08 -7.93
CA VAL A 72 -3.94 -5.42 -6.91
C VAL A 72 -3.46 -6.45 -5.87
N TRP A 73 -4.35 -7.29 -5.39
CA TRP A 73 -3.98 -8.36 -4.44
C TRP A 73 -2.96 -9.33 -5.04
N LEU A 74 -3.25 -9.86 -6.23
CA LEU A 74 -2.35 -10.79 -6.92
C LEU A 74 -0.95 -10.21 -7.10
N MET A 75 -0.84 -8.96 -7.53
CA MET A 75 0.45 -8.27 -7.70
C MET A 75 1.23 -8.17 -6.39
N LEU A 76 0.55 -7.84 -5.27
CA LEU A 76 1.19 -7.61 -3.98
C LEU A 76 1.47 -8.90 -3.20
N ARG A 77 0.58 -9.91 -3.30
CA ARG A 77 0.63 -11.12 -2.49
C ARG A 77 1.08 -12.37 -3.26
N GLY A 78 1.00 -12.36 -4.58
CA GLY A 78 1.39 -13.48 -5.44
C GLY A 78 0.34 -14.57 -5.63
N GLU A 79 -0.86 -14.39 -5.08
CA GLU A 79 -1.98 -15.33 -5.14
C GLU A 79 -3.30 -14.60 -5.43
N VAL A 80 -4.25 -15.28 -6.03
CA VAL A 80 -5.60 -14.75 -6.25
C VAL A 80 -6.38 -14.84 -4.92
N PRO A 81 -6.94 -13.73 -4.42
CA PRO A 81 -7.69 -13.73 -3.17
C PRO A 81 -9.05 -14.41 -3.31
N ALA A 82 -9.60 -14.89 -2.21
CA ALA A 82 -11.01 -15.22 -2.15
C ALA A 82 -11.87 -13.97 -2.48
N LEU A 83 -12.99 -14.18 -3.17
CA LEU A 83 -13.84 -13.07 -3.61
C LEU A 83 -14.30 -12.15 -2.46
N ALA A 84 -14.56 -12.72 -1.29
CA ALA A 84 -14.98 -11.96 -0.11
C ALA A 84 -13.85 -11.06 0.43
N GLN A 85 -12.60 -11.51 0.39
CA GLN A 85 -11.43 -10.71 0.76
C GLN A 85 -11.19 -9.58 -0.26
N ALA A 86 -11.30 -9.89 -1.55
CA ALA A 86 -11.19 -8.89 -2.61
C ALA A 86 -12.25 -7.78 -2.49
N LYS A 87 -13.51 -8.14 -2.20
CA LYS A 87 -14.58 -7.18 -1.96
C LYS A 87 -14.33 -6.27 -0.76
N LEU A 88 -13.72 -6.80 0.29
CA LEU A 88 -13.37 -6.01 1.47
C LEU A 88 -12.23 -5.03 1.15
N LEU A 89 -11.19 -5.49 0.42
CA LEU A 89 -10.13 -4.62 -0.10
C LEU A 89 -10.70 -3.52 -1.00
N GLU A 90 -11.57 -3.88 -1.96
CA GLU A 90 -12.20 -2.93 -2.87
C GLU A 90 -13.00 -1.86 -2.12
N ALA A 91 -13.75 -2.25 -1.07
CA ALA A 91 -14.49 -1.29 -0.26
C ALA A 91 -13.57 -0.27 0.42
N ALA A 92 -12.42 -0.70 0.92
CA ALA A 92 -11.42 0.20 1.48
C ALA A 92 -10.84 1.16 0.44
N LEU A 93 -10.52 0.66 -0.75
CA LEU A 93 -10.03 1.48 -1.88
C LEU A 93 -11.09 2.50 -2.32
N VAL A 94 -12.34 2.08 -2.52
CA VAL A 94 -13.45 2.97 -2.90
C VAL A 94 -13.65 4.08 -1.88
N ALA A 95 -13.55 3.78 -0.59
CA ALA A 95 -13.79 4.77 0.47
C ALA A 95 -12.71 5.87 0.55
N ALA A 96 -11.52 5.65 0.01
CA ALA A 96 -10.37 6.55 0.12
C ALA A 96 -10.05 7.32 -1.17
N VAL A 97 -10.82 7.12 -2.27
CA VAL A 97 -10.51 7.66 -3.60
C VAL A 97 -10.38 9.18 -3.63
N ASP A 98 -11.20 9.91 -2.86
CA ASP A 98 -11.21 11.37 -2.88
C ASP A 98 -11.56 11.97 -1.50
N HIS A 99 -11.16 13.21 -1.29
CA HIS A 99 -11.52 13.98 -0.10
C HIS A 99 -11.84 15.45 -0.43
N GLY A 100 -12.14 15.73 -1.68
CA GLY A 100 -12.51 17.04 -2.18
C GLY A 100 -11.33 17.97 -2.46
N PRO A 101 -11.61 19.14 -3.06
CA PRO A 101 -10.60 20.05 -3.58
C PRO A 101 -9.72 20.70 -2.51
N GLN A 102 -10.12 20.66 -1.22
CA GLN A 102 -9.35 21.19 -0.10
C GLN A 102 -8.24 20.24 0.36
N ALA A 103 -8.26 18.97 -0.05
CA ALA A 103 -7.18 18.04 0.27
C ALA A 103 -5.87 18.51 -0.39
N PRO A 104 -4.74 18.61 0.35
CA PRO A 104 -3.50 19.16 -0.20
C PRO A 104 -3.06 18.51 -1.51
N SER A 105 -3.12 17.18 -1.62
CA SER A 105 -2.77 16.47 -2.86
C SER A 105 -3.68 16.86 -4.04
N ILE A 106 -4.98 17.02 -3.81
CA ILE A 106 -5.92 17.46 -4.84
C ILE A 106 -5.65 18.91 -5.26
N ALA A 107 -5.41 19.82 -4.29
CA ALA A 107 -5.06 21.19 -4.58
C ALA A 107 -3.76 21.29 -5.40
N ILE A 108 -2.74 20.48 -5.06
CA ILE A 108 -1.47 20.43 -5.79
C ILE A 108 -1.67 19.98 -7.24
N SER A 109 -2.46 18.92 -7.51
CA SER A 109 -2.70 18.47 -8.88
C SER A 109 -3.38 19.55 -9.73
N ARG A 110 -4.39 20.22 -9.19
CA ARG A 110 -5.08 21.34 -9.86
C ARG A 110 -4.15 22.52 -10.16
N MET A 111 -3.34 22.90 -9.18
CA MET A 111 -2.35 23.98 -9.35
C MET A 111 -1.30 23.59 -10.41
N ALA A 112 -0.81 22.35 -10.38
CA ALA A 112 0.17 21.86 -11.34
C ALA A 112 -0.33 21.95 -12.79
N VAL A 113 -1.57 21.53 -13.05
CA VAL A 113 -2.20 21.66 -14.38
C VAL A 113 -2.36 23.14 -14.77
N THR A 114 -2.77 24.01 -13.83
CA THR A 114 -2.89 25.45 -14.07
C THR A 114 -1.54 26.07 -14.44
N CYS A 115 -0.43 25.54 -13.92
CA CYS A 115 0.93 25.92 -14.29
C CYS A 115 1.42 25.31 -15.61
N GLY A 116 0.59 24.54 -16.31
CA GLY A 116 0.91 23.93 -17.61
C GLY A 116 1.56 22.55 -17.53
N LEU A 117 1.60 21.89 -16.37
CA LEU A 117 2.10 20.52 -16.30
C LEU A 117 1.10 19.56 -16.97
N PRO A 118 1.58 18.56 -17.72
CA PRO A 118 0.72 17.50 -18.24
C PRO A 118 0.21 16.60 -17.09
N ILE A 119 -0.81 15.81 -17.36
CA ILE A 119 -1.51 14.95 -16.37
C ILE A 119 -0.53 14.11 -15.52
N ASN A 120 0.44 13.46 -16.16
CA ASN A 120 1.45 12.66 -15.44
C ASN A 120 2.28 13.50 -14.47
N GLY A 121 2.68 14.70 -14.86
CA GLY A 121 3.42 15.64 -14.00
C GLY A 121 2.57 16.15 -12.84
N ALA A 122 1.30 16.47 -13.09
CA ALA A 122 0.36 16.89 -12.06
C ALA A 122 0.10 15.76 -11.03
N MET A 123 -0.12 14.54 -11.51
CA MET A 123 -0.28 13.37 -10.64
C MET A 123 0.98 13.09 -9.81
N ALA A 124 2.16 13.11 -10.43
CA ALA A 124 3.43 12.88 -9.75
C ALA A 124 3.64 13.90 -8.62
N SER A 125 3.41 15.19 -8.88
CA SER A 125 3.53 16.27 -7.89
C SER A 125 2.59 16.07 -6.72
N ALA A 126 1.34 15.67 -6.98
CA ALA A 126 0.32 15.47 -5.97
C ALA A 126 0.57 14.19 -5.13
N ILE A 127 0.99 13.10 -5.78
CA ILE A 127 1.33 11.84 -5.11
C ILE A 127 2.55 12.03 -4.21
N ASN A 128 3.55 12.78 -4.66
CA ASN A 128 4.76 13.04 -3.89
C ASN A 128 4.51 13.85 -2.59
N ALA A 129 3.36 14.51 -2.47
CA ALA A 129 2.93 15.20 -1.27
C ALA A 129 2.21 14.30 -0.24
N LEU A 130 1.97 13.02 -0.60
CA LEU A 130 1.34 12.04 0.29
C LEU A 130 2.40 11.37 1.17
N ASP A 131 2.61 11.93 2.36
CA ASP A 131 3.57 11.45 3.35
C ASP A 131 2.93 11.44 4.77
N ASP A 132 3.71 11.44 5.82
CA ASP A 132 3.25 11.23 7.21
C ASP A 132 2.15 12.18 7.66
N ILE A 133 2.19 13.45 7.26
CA ILE A 133 1.19 14.47 7.65
C ILE A 133 -0.06 14.39 6.78
N HIS A 134 0.09 14.08 5.49
CA HIS A 134 -1.00 14.00 4.53
C HIS A 134 -0.97 12.66 3.79
N GLY A 135 -1.71 11.69 4.31
CA GLY A 135 -1.78 10.34 3.74
C GLY A 135 -1.14 9.23 4.59
N GLY A 136 -0.40 9.58 5.66
CA GLY A 136 0.27 8.62 6.53
C GLY A 136 -0.58 8.04 7.65
N ALA A 137 -1.74 8.63 7.95
CA ALA A 137 -2.54 8.27 9.12
C ALA A 137 -2.99 6.79 9.12
N GLY A 138 -3.31 6.23 7.95
CA GLY A 138 -3.68 4.82 7.83
C GLY A 138 -2.52 3.88 8.19
N GLN A 139 -1.32 4.14 7.68
CA GLN A 139 -0.13 3.37 8.04
C GLN A 139 0.19 3.47 9.53
N GLN A 140 0.21 4.68 10.08
CA GLN A 140 0.49 4.91 11.50
C GLN A 140 -0.53 4.20 12.40
N CYS A 141 -1.79 4.17 11.98
CA CYS A 141 -2.84 3.44 12.68
C CYS A 141 -2.63 1.92 12.62
N MET A 142 -2.21 1.38 11.47
CA MET A 142 -1.85 -0.05 11.35
C MET A 142 -0.66 -0.41 12.25
N GLU A 143 0.36 0.45 12.31
CA GLU A 143 1.50 0.26 13.21
C GLU A 143 1.06 0.19 14.68
N LEU A 144 0.17 1.10 15.11
CA LEU A 144 -0.41 1.08 16.44
C LEU A 144 -1.21 -0.22 16.69
N TYR A 145 -2.06 -0.61 15.75
CA TYR A 145 -2.84 -1.86 15.87
C TYR A 145 -1.95 -3.08 15.99
N GLN A 146 -0.89 -3.16 15.19
CA GLN A 146 0.05 -4.29 15.23
C GLN A 146 0.86 -4.33 16.52
N SER A 147 1.30 -3.17 17.04
CA SER A 147 2.00 -3.10 18.32
C SER A 147 1.12 -3.58 19.48
N ILE A 148 -0.15 -3.17 19.51
CA ILE A 148 -1.12 -3.65 20.51
C ILE A 148 -1.32 -5.15 20.36
N ALA A 149 -1.55 -5.64 19.14
CA ALA A 149 -1.75 -7.05 18.86
C ALA A 149 -0.54 -7.89 19.31
N GLN A 150 0.69 -7.44 19.02
CA GLN A 150 1.91 -8.12 19.44
C GLN A 150 2.05 -8.17 20.96
N ARG A 151 1.70 -7.10 21.66
CA ARG A 151 1.72 -7.07 23.13
C ARG A 151 0.72 -8.05 23.73
N VAL A 152 -0.48 -8.16 23.15
CA VAL A 152 -1.47 -9.17 23.54
C VAL A 152 -0.96 -10.59 23.29
N ASP A 153 -0.29 -10.84 22.16
CA ASP A 153 0.29 -12.16 21.84
C ASP A 153 1.41 -12.57 22.80
N THR A 154 2.05 -11.60 23.45
CA THR A 154 3.05 -11.86 24.53
C THR A 154 2.45 -11.97 25.91
N GLY A 155 1.12 -11.99 26.04
CA GLY A 155 0.40 -12.30 27.29
C GLY A 155 -0.13 -11.07 28.06
N THR A 156 0.00 -9.85 27.52
CA THR A 156 -0.61 -8.66 28.13
C THR A 156 -2.13 -8.66 27.88
N ASN A 157 -2.91 -8.24 28.88
CA ASN A 157 -4.35 -8.04 28.69
C ASN A 157 -4.61 -6.99 27.61
N GLU A 158 -5.70 -7.15 26.82
CA GLU A 158 -6.02 -6.28 25.69
C GLU A 158 -6.16 -4.80 26.09
N GLU A 159 -6.88 -4.51 27.19
CA GLU A 159 -7.10 -3.11 27.64
C GLU A 159 -5.79 -2.49 28.11
N GLU A 160 -4.97 -3.23 28.86
CA GLU A 160 -3.65 -2.80 29.30
C GLU A 160 -2.71 -2.58 28.11
N ALA A 161 -2.71 -3.48 27.14
CA ALA A 161 -1.91 -3.35 25.91
C ALA A 161 -2.28 -2.07 25.14
N VAL A 162 -3.58 -1.74 25.06
CA VAL A 162 -4.06 -0.49 24.43
C VAL A 162 -3.57 0.72 25.19
N GLU A 163 -3.68 0.76 26.54
CA GLU A 163 -3.24 1.93 27.32
C GLU A 163 -1.72 2.15 27.18
N LEU A 164 -0.90 1.10 27.29
CA LEU A 164 0.55 1.17 27.16
C LEU A 164 1.00 1.65 25.76
N GLU A 165 0.39 1.09 24.70
CA GLU A 165 0.78 1.46 23.34
C GLU A 165 0.25 2.85 22.94
N LEU A 166 -0.89 3.30 23.48
CA LEU A 166 -1.35 4.67 23.31
C LEU A 166 -0.44 5.66 24.00
N ASP A 167 0.05 5.37 25.21
CA ASP A 167 0.99 6.24 25.92
C ASP A 167 2.28 6.37 25.13
N ARG A 168 2.82 5.25 24.61
CA ARG A 168 3.99 5.25 23.73
C ARG A 168 3.74 6.08 22.47
N PHE A 169 2.65 5.84 21.77
CA PHE A 169 2.29 6.55 20.54
C PHE A 169 2.19 8.07 20.78
N ILE A 170 1.54 8.46 21.87
CA ILE A 170 1.37 9.88 22.23
C ILE A 170 2.70 10.54 22.58
N ALA A 171 3.60 9.82 23.27
CA ALA A 171 4.93 10.31 23.60
C ALA A 171 5.80 10.50 22.35
N GLU A 172 5.72 9.60 21.38
CA GLU A 172 6.54 9.63 20.16
C GLU A 172 5.96 10.58 19.08
N ARG A 173 4.64 10.61 18.90
CA ARG A 173 3.97 11.26 17.75
C ARG A 173 3.03 12.41 18.14
N GLY A 174 2.84 12.64 19.44
CA GLY A 174 1.97 13.73 19.94
C GLY A 174 0.53 13.28 20.20
N LYS A 175 -0.28 14.25 20.66
CA LYS A 175 -1.61 14.00 21.25
C LYS A 175 -2.71 13.61 20.26
N ILE A 176 -2.45 13.68 18.95
CA ILE A 176 -3.42 13.30 17.90
C ILE A 176 -3.14 11.85 17.52
N VAL A 177 -4.09 10.96 17.81
CA VAL A 177 -3.97 9.55 17.46
C VAL A 177 -4.46 9.34 16.04
N ALA A 178 -3.57 8.86 15.17
CA ALA A 178 -3.88 8.57 13.78
C ALA A 178 -5.05 7.58 13.66
N GLY A 179 -5.96 7.82 12.73
CA GLY A 179 -7.13 6.97 12.52
C GLY A 179 -8.34 7.30 13.39
N PHE A 180 -8.23 8.30 14.31
CA PHE A 180 -9.30 8.66 15.23
C PHE A 180 -9.58 10.18 15.22
N GLY A 181 -10.88 10.53 15.27
CA GLY A 181 -11.36 11.89 15.12
C GLY A 181 -11.36 12.36 13.67
N HIS A 182 -12.18 13.34 13.36
CA HIS A 182 -12.27 13.94 12.03
C HIS A 182 -12.52 15.45 12.12
N ARG A 183 -11.90 16.23 11.23
CA ARG A 183 -11.99 17.69 11.24
C ARG A 183 -13.39 18.20 10.90
N PHE A 184 -14.11 17.51 10.00
CA PHE A 184 -15.40 17.94 9.48
C PHE A 184 -16.56 17.06 9.95
N HIS A 185 -16.31 15.78 10.26
CA HIS A 185 -17.36 14.83 10.61
C HIS A 185 -17.31 14.50 12.10
N ARG A 186 -18.42 14.70 12.80
CA ARG A 186 -18.56 14.20 14.17
C ARG A 186 -18.48 12.67 14.21
N ILE A 187 -19.03 12.01 13.20
CA ILE A 187 -18.89 10.58 12.90
C ILE A 187 -18.63 10.48 11.41
N ASP A 188 -17.55 9.81 11.01
CA ASP A 188 -17.20 9.59 9.60
C ASP A 188 -18.14 8.52 9.01
N PRO A 189 -19.01 8.84 8.04
CA PRO A 189 -19.97 7.88 7.49
C PRO A 189 -19.28 6.72 6.75
N ARG A 190 -18.07 6.94 6.22
CA ARG A 190 -17.27 5.93 5.55
C ARG A 190 -16.79 4.88 6.54
N ALA A 191 -16.29 5.31 7.70
CA ALA A 191 -15.83 4.41 8.76
C ALA A 191 -16.97 3.53 9.26
N VAL A 192 -18.15 4.08 9.49
CA VAL A 192 -19.33 3.31 9.90
C VAL A 192 -19.63 2.20 8.90
N LYS A 193 -19.64 2.52 7.60
CA LYS A 193 -19.92 1.54 6.55
C LYS A 193 -18.85 0.46 6.45
N LEU A 194 -17.58 0.85 6.50
CA LEU A 194 -16.45 -0.10 6.43
C LEU A 194 -16.45 -1.05 7.62
N LEU A 195 -16.67 -0.56 8.85
CA LEU A 195 -16.75 -1.39 10.04
C LEU A 195 -17.96 -2.34 10.03
N ASP A 196 -19.09 -1.95 9.42
CA ASP A 196 -20.19 -2.87 9.16
C ASP A 196 -19.79 -4.01 8.22
N LEU A 197 -19.06 -3.71 7.15
CA LEU A 197 -18.54 -4.73 6.23
C LEU A 197 -17.55 -5.67 6.93
N VAL A 198 -16.66 -5.15 7.78
CA VAL A 198 -15.73 -5.96 8.59
C VAL A 198 -16.52 -6.89 9.51
N ARG A 199 -17.55 -6.40 10.22
CA ARG A 199 -18.38 -7.20 11.11
C ARG A 199 -19.08 -8.36 10.37
N ARG A 200 -19.62 -8.09 9.16
CA ARG A 200 -20.22 -9.14 8.30
C ARG A 200 -19.16 -10.13 7.83
N ALA A 201 -17.98 -9.68 7.44
CA ALA A 201 -16.87 -10.53 7.04
C ALA A 201 -16.42 -11.43 8.22
N GLN A 202 -16.36 -10.88 9.44
CA GLN A 202 -16.06 -11.64 10.65
C GLN A 202 -17.14 -12.70 10.93
N SER A 203 -18.43 -12.34 10.86
CA SER A 203 -19.54 -13.30 11.06
C SER A 203 -19.52 -14.44 10.05
N ASN A 204 -18.94 -14.23 8.87
CA ASN A 204 -18.79 -15.24 7.83
C ASN A 204 -17.41 -15.95 7.86
N GLY A 205 -16.60 -15.72 8.88
CA GLY A 205 -15.28 -16.35 9.03
C GLY A 205 -14.21 -15.90 8.01
N ILE A 206 -14.42 -14.77 7.32
CA ILE A 206 -13.50 -14.25 6.29
C ILE A 206 -12.32 -13.52 6.95
N VAL A 207 -12.56 -12.84 8.07
CA VAL A 207 -11.57 -12.11 8.87
C VAL A 207 -11.78 -12.42 10.35
N SER A 208 -10.76 -12.15 11.17
CA SER A 208 -10.80 -12.45 12.61
C SER A 208 -11.66 -11.48 13.42
N GLY A 209 -11.73 -10.22 12.99
CA GLY A 209 -12.31 -9.11 13.74
C GLY A 209 -11.41 -8.58 14.86
N ARG A 210 -10.18 -9.08 14.98
CA ARG A 210 -9.21 -8.71 16.01
C ARG A 210 -8.89 -7.21 15.97
N PHE A 211 -8.58 -6.69 14.81
CA PHE A 211 -8.21 -5.29 14.65
C PHE A 211 -9.40 -4.34 14.79
N ALA A 212 -10.60 -4.78 14.41
CA ALA A 212 -11.82 -4.02 14.69
C ALA A 212 -12.08 -3.91 16.21
N ARG A 213 -11.82 -4.99 16.96
CA ARG A 213 -11.90 -4.99 18.43
C ARG A 213 -10.85 -4.06 19.04
N ILE A 214 -9.59 -4.13 18.62
CA ILE A 214 -8.52 -3.23 19.07
C ILE A 214 -8.92 -1.76 18.79
N GLY A 215 -9.41 -1.44 17.61
CA GLY A 215 -9.89 -0.10 17.28
C GLY A 215 -11.01 0.39 18.20
N THR A 216 -11.94 -0.49 18.58
CA THR A 216 -13.00 -0.18 19.54
C THR A 216 -12.43 0.12 20.93
N LEU A 217 -11.46 -0.66 21.40
CA LEU A 217 -10.80 -0.43 22.69
C LEU A 217 -10.02 0.89 22.70
N ILE A 218 -9.39 1.26 21.58
CA ILE A 218 -8.75 2.58 21.43
C ILE A 218 -9.78 3.71 21.54
N GLU A 219 -10.93 3.62 20.85
CA GLU A 219 -12.01 4.63 21.01
C GLU A 219 -12.43 4.79 22.47
N GLN A 220 -12.61 3.69 23.18
CA GLN A 220 -13.01 3.70 24.60
C GLN A 220 -11.93 4.34 25.48
N SER A 221 -10.64 4.00 25.25
CA SER A 221 -9.53 4.61 25.96
C SER A 221 -9.45 6.12 25.70
N LEU A 222 -9.54 6.55 24.42
CA LEU A 222 -9.55 7.96 24.06
C LEU A 222 -10.73 8.72 24.68
N GLN A 223 -11.91 8.10 24.76
CA GLN A 223 -13.06 8.70 25.41
C GLN A 223 -12.84 8.89 26.93
N ARG A 224 -12.26 7.89 27.60
CA ARG A 224 -11.89 8.00 29.03
C ARG A 224 -10.87 9.13 29.26
N ARG A 225 -9.84 9.20 28.43
CA ARG A 225 -8.74 10.18 28.55
C ARG A 225 -9.17 11.63 28.26
N LYS A 226 -10.10 11.83 27.32
CA LYS A 226 -10.49 13.18 26.85
C LYS A 226 -11.87 13.66 27.32
N GLY A 227 -12.64 12.80 27.97
CA GLY A 227 -13.99 13.13 28.43
C GLY A 227 -15.01 13.33 27.28
N SER A 228 -14.62 13.09 26.03
CA SER A 228 -15.47 13.21 24.85
C SER A 228 -15.18 12.07 23.85
N ARG A 229 -16.20 11.67 23.10
CA ARG A 229 -16.05 10.62 22.09
C ARG A 229 -15.17 11.09 20.94
N ILE A 230 -14.15 10.31 20.61
CA ILE A 230 -13.27 10.48 19.44
C ILE A 230 -13.41 9.23 18.59
N PRO A 231 -14.39 9.18 17.65
CA PRO A 231 -14.67 7.99 16.89
C PRO A 231 -13.59 7.71 15.86
N MET A 232 -13.45 6.44 15.48
CA MET A 232 -12.63 6.02 14.36
C MET A 232 -13.08 6.72 13.08
N ASN A 233 -12.14 7.22 12.31
CA ASN A 233 -12.36 7.83 10.99
C ASN A 233 -12.04 6.85 9.86
N ILE A 234 -12.04 7.33 8.61
CA ILE A 234 -11.74 6.53 7.42
C ILE A 234 -10.35 5.85 7.50
N ASP A 235 -9.33 6.57 8.01
CA ASP A 235 -7.97 6.04 8.08
C ASP A 235 -7.89 4.87 9.07
N GLY A 236 -8.56 4.99 10.22
CA GLY A 236 -8.68 3.91 11.20
C GLY A 236 -9.45 2.70 10.66
N ALA A 237 -10.55 2.93 9.93
CA ALA A 237 -11.37 1.86 9.39
C ALA A 237 -10.68 1.13 8.22
N THR A 238 -9.96 1.84 7.36
CA THR A 238 -9.14 1.19 6.31
C THR A 238 -7.95 0.46 6.91
N ALA A 239 -7.33 1.01 7.97
CA ALA A 239 -6.27 0.33 8.73
C ALA A 239 -6.77 -0.99 9.33
N VAL A 240 -8.00 -1.04 9.87
CA VAL A 240 -8.64 -2.30 10.30
C VAL A 240 -8.70 -3.29 9.14
N ILE A 241 -9.26 -2.89 8.00
CA ILE A 241 -9.42 -3.79 6.84
C ILE A 241 -8.07 -4.31 6.36
N TYR A 242 -7.08 -3.45 6.17
CA TYR A 242 -5.76 -3.86 5.69
C TYR A 242 -5.06 -4.79 6.68
N SER A 243 -5.18 -4.53 7.98
CA SER A 243 -4.62 -5.40 9.03
C SER A 243 -5.34 -6.76 9.10
N GLU A 244 -6.68 -6.79 9.01
CA GLU A 244 -7.47 -8.02 8.96
C GLU A 244 -7.14 -8.88 7.72
N LEU A 245 -6.82 -8.22 6.60
CA LEU A 245 -6.39 -8.88 5.37
C LEU A 245 -4.89 -9.23 5.38
N GLY A 246 -4.15 -8.91 6.44
CA GLY A 246 -2.75 -9.28 6.62
C GLY A 246 -1.76 -8.47 5.79
N PHE A 247 -2.09 -7.23 5.40
CA PHE A 247 -1.13 -6.32 4.77
C PHE A 247 -0.21 -5.70 5.81
N ALA A 248 1.06 -5.52 5.44
CA ALA A 248 2.01 -4.78 6.27
C ALA A 248 1.71 -3.26 6.24
N PRO A 249 2.01 -2.50 7.31
CA PRO A 249 1.70 -1.07 7.39
C PRO A 249 2.19 -0.22 6.22
N PRO A 250 3.41 -0.40 5.66
CA PRO A 250 3.84 0.34 4.47
C PRO A 250 2.96 0.08 3.24
N LEU A 251 2.42 -1.15 3.09
CA LEU A 251 1.48 -1.46 2.01
C LEU A 251 0.13 -0.76 2.21
N GLY A 252 -0.29 -0.52 3.46
CA GLY A 252 -1.47 0.29 3.75
C GLY A 252 -1.36 1.71 3.20
N ARG A 253 -0.18 2.34 3.33
CA ARG A 253 0.10 3.64 2.68
C ARG A 253 0.07 3.52 1.16
N GLY A 254 0.72 2.50 0.59
CA GLY A 254 0.71 2.26 -0.85
C GLY A 254 -0.70 2.09 -1.43
N LEU A 255 -1.56 1.32 -0.74
CA LEU A 255 -2.97 1.12 -1.11
C LEU A 255 -3.77 2.43 -1.01
N PHE A 256 -3.51 3.25 0.01
CA PHE A 256 -4.11 4.59 0.11
C PHE A 256 -3.67 5.49 -1.05
N VAL A 257 -2.38 5.53 -1.38
CA VAL A 257 -1.84 6.30 -2.51
C VAL A 257 -2.47 5.83 -3.82
N LEU A 258 -2.55 4.53 -4.06
CA LEU A 258 -3.20 3.94 -5.23
C LEU A 258 -4.67 4.38 -5.34
N SER A 259 -5.43 4.30 -4.26
CA SER A 259 -6.81 4.76 -4.21
C SER A 259 -6.92 6.26 -4.48
N ARG A 260 -6.17 7.09 -3.76
CA ARG A 260 -6.19 8.55 -3.87
C ARG A 260 -5.75 9.04 -5.25
N SER A 261 -4.92 8.28 -5.97
CA SER A 261 -4.49 8.63 -7.33
C SER A 261 -5.66 8.77 -8.31
N VAL A 262 -6.77 8.06 -8.08
CA VAL A 262 -8.01 8.19 -8.87
C VAL A 262 -8.63 9.58 -8.68
N GLY A 263 -8.77 10.03 -7.43
CA GLY A 263 -9.27 11.38 -7.12
C GLY A 263 -8.31 12.46 -7.65
N ILE A 264 -6.99 12.28 -7.49
CA ILE A 264 -5.98 13.19 -8.03
C ILE A 264 -6.14 13.33 -9.55
N LEU A 265 -6.27 12.21 -10.28
CA LEU A 265 -6.48 12.20 -11.73
C LEU A 265 -7.79 12.90 -12.12
N ALA A 266 -8.88 12.66 -11.38
CA ALA A 266 -10.18 13.22 -11.69
C ALA A 266 -10.25 14.75 -11.50
N HIS A 267 -9.39 15.31 -10.64
CA HIS A 267 -9.32 16.74 -10.36
C HIS A 267 -8.23 17.49 -11.18
N ALA A 268 -7.30 16.78 -11.77
CA ALA A 268 -6.29 17.34 -12.67
C ALA A 268 -6.90 17.72 -14.01
#